data_44e76c2d2d6c46dfdfbb2213d4af1107
#
_entry.id   44e76c2d2d6c46dfdfbb2213d4af1107
#
_cell.length_a   1.000
_cell.length_b   1.000
_cell.length_c   1.000
_cell.angle_alpha   90.00
_cell.angle_beta   90.00
_cell.angle_gamma   90.00
#
_symmetry.space_group_name_H-M   'P 1'
#
loop_
_entity.id
_entity.type
_entity.pdbx_description
1 polymer ?
#
loop_
_entity_poly.entity_id
_entity_poly.type
_entity_poly.pdbx_seq_one_letter_code
_entity_poly.pdbx_strand_id
1 'polypeptide(L)'
;MRLQKVYDAFKDRADFYWIYVREAHPADGFRPAQHVSIAQPTTFARREEVAVTCAAHFQLMIPVLVDDMGDSVAKAYNAFPDRLFILNADGTIAYRGDRGPRGFKVDEMEQALAKLAPETSQAKESAPRQSRDRRGVRRTPNIKR
;
A
#
# COMPACT_ATOMS: atom_id res chain seq x y z
N MET A 1 -7.79 3.45 -9.53
CA MET A 1 -8.47 3.48 -8.21
C MET A 1 -7.82 4.55 -7.31
N ARG A 2 -8.57 5.21 -6.42
CA ARG A 2 -8.01 6.30 -5.57
C ARG A 2 -6.90 5.80 -4.63
N LEU A 3 -7.09 4.64 -4.01
CA LEU A 3 -6.11 4.04 -3.11
C LEU A 3 -4.76 3.73 -3.80
N GLN A 4 -4.79 3.30 -5.07
CA GLN A 4 -3.56 3.09 -5.84
C GLN A 4 -2.75 4.38 -6.00
N LYS A 5 -3.41 5.53 -6.19
CA LYS A 5 -2.72 6.83 -6.28
C LYS A 5 -2.02 7.20 -4.98
N VAL A 6 -2.63 6.90 -3.83
CA VAL A 6 -1.99 7.12 -2.52
C VAL A 6 -0.79 6.19 -2.37
N TYR A 7 -0.91 4.92 -2.73
CA TYR A 7 0.21 3.98 -2.74
C TYR A 7 1.38 4.52 -3.59
N ASP A 8 1.11 4.92 -4.83
CA ASP A 8 2.16 5.42 -5.74
C ASP A 8 2.87 6.66 -5.19
N ALA A 9 2.16 7.51 -4.45
CA ALA A 9 2.71 8.73 -3.86
C ALA A 9 3.53 8.48 -2.58
N PHE A 10 3.27 7.39 -1.85
CA PHE A 10 3.83 7.18 -0.51
C PHE A 10 4.63 5.88 -0.35
N LYS A 11 4.70 4.99 -1.34
CA LYS A 11 5.34 3.67 -1.27
C LYS A 11 6.82 3.69 -0.87
N ASP A 12 7.52 4.80 -1.09
CA ASP A 12 8.92 4.96 -0.70
C ASP A 12 9.09 5.48 0.74
N ARG A 13 7.99 5.77 1.44
CA ARG A 13 7.96 6.36 2.78
C ARG A 13 7.08 5.61 3.78
N ALA A 14 6.27 4.68 3.30
CA ALA A 14 5.41 3.85 4.12
C ALA A 14 5.19 2.49 3.45
N ASP A 15 5.10 1.44 4.25
CA ASP A 15 4.68 0.13 3.80
C ASP A 15 3.16 0.08 3.69
N PHE A 16 2.67 -0.55 2.63
CA PHE A 16 1.24 -0.70 2.37
C PHE A 16 0.88 -2.16 2.28
N TYR A 17 -0.27 -2.51 2.86
CA TYR A 17 -0.86 -3.83 2.75
C TYR A 17 -2.36 -3.72 2.53
N TRP A 18 -2.89 -4.52 1.62
CA TRP A 18 -4.32 -4.75 1.50
C TRP A 18 -4.65 -6.12 2.09
N ILE A 19 -5.40 -6.11 3.17
CA ILE A 19 -5.79 -7.36 3.85
C ILE A 19 -7.17 -7.75 3.38
N TYR A 20 -7.23 -8.85 2.61
CA TYR A 20 -8.49 -9.45 2.20
C TYR A 20 -9.08 -10.21 3.38
N VAL A 21 -10.26 -9.79 3.80
CA VAL A 21 -11.04 -10.44 4.86
C VAL A 21 -12.09 -11.37 4.25
N ARG A 22 -13.27 -11.45 4.76
CA ARG A 22 -14.38 -12.20 4.14
C ARG A 22 -15.20 -11.33 3.21
N GLU A 23 -16.00 -11.97 2.34
CA GLU A 23 -16.91 -11.25 1.47
C GLU A 23 -18.00 -10.52 2.26
N ALA A 24 -18.23 -9.25 1.92
CA ALA A 24 -19.29 -8.45 2.51
C ALA A 24 -20.67 -8.74 1.89
N HIS A 25 -20.68 -9.10 0.62
CA HIS A 25 -21.88 -9.34 -0.17
C HIS A 25 -21.74 -10.63 -0.99
N PRO A 26 -21.55 -11.80 -0.33
CA PRO A 26 -21.34 -13.04 -1.05
C PRO A 26 -22.60 -13.46 -1.81
N ALA A 27 -22.42 -14.17 -2.93
CA ALA A 27 -23.50 -14.60 -3.79
C ALA A 27 -24.51 -15.54 -3.10
N ASP A 28 -24.04 -16.28 -2.10
CA ASP A 28 -24.82 -17.18 -1.24
C ASP A 28 -25.30 -16.52 0.05
N GLY A 29 -25.11 -15.20 0.20
CA GLY A 29 -25.51 -14.43 1.37
C GLY A 29 -26.87 -13.74 1.24
N PHE A 30 -27.28 -13.06 2.30
CA PHE A 30 -28.58 -12.38 2.35
C PHE A 30 -28.68 -11.17 1.40
N ARG A 31 -27.57 -10.51 1.08
CA ARG A 31 -27.49 -9.35 0.17
C ARG A 31 -26.36 -9.55 -0.83
N PRO A 32 -26.54 -10.33 -1.89
CA PRO A 32 -25.53 -10.56 -2.90
C PRO A 32 -25.12 -9.26 -3.60
N ALA A 33 -23.86 -9.17 -4.01
CA ALA A 33 -23.39 -8.09 -4.88
C ALA A 33 -24.07 -8.17 -6.25
N GLN A 34 -24.41 -7.02 -6.85
CA GLN A 34 -25.14 -6.99 -8.12
C GLN A 34 -24.26 -7.30 -9.35
N HIS A 35 -22.96 -6.99 -9.26
CA HIS A 35 -22.06 -7.03 -10.41
C HIS A 35 -20.95 -8.09 -10.29
N VAL A 36 -20.82 -8.71 -9.14
CA VAL A 36 -19.80 -9.73 -8.86
C VAL A 36 -20.46 -10.89 -8.13
N SER A 37 -20.32 -12.10 -8.67
CA SER A 37 -20.90 -13.32 -8.07
C SER A 37 -19.80 -14.18 -7.46
N ILE A 38 -19.46 -13.89 -6.21
CA ILE A 38 -18.48 -14.64 -5.42
C ILE A 38 -19.21 -15.23 -4.21
N ALA A 39 -19.26 -16.56 -4.10
CA ALA A 39 -19.74 -17.21 -2.89
C ALA A 39 -18.75 -17.04 -1.74
N GLN A 40 -19.23 -17.05 -0.49
CA GLN A 40 -18.38 -16.96 0.69
C GLN A 40 -17.32 -18.08 0.67
N PRO A 41 -16.01 -17.77 0.67
CA PRO A 41 -14.97 -18.79 0.75
C PRO A 41 -15.09 -19.62 2.03
N THR A 42 -15.12 -20.95 1.89
CA THR A 42 -15.20 -21.89 3.02
C THR A 42 -13.85 -22.53 3.37
N THR A 43 -12.81 -22.27 2.57
CA THR A 43 -11.44 -22.72 2.81
C THR A 43 -10.47 -21.57 2.62
N PHE A 44 -9.30 -21.65 3.27
CA PHE A 44 -8.25 -20.64 3.12
C PHE A 44 -7.76 -20.54 1.66
N ALA A 45 -7.53 -21.67 0.99
CA ALA A 45 -7.11 -21.68 -0.41
C ALA A 45 -8.12 -20.94 -1.32
N ARG A 46 -9.43 -21.15 -1.09
CA ARG A 46 -10.45 -20.44 -1.87
C ARG A 46 -10.49 -18.95 -1.54
N ARG A 47 -10.27 -18.57 -0.27
CA ARG A 47 -10.16 -17.16 0.14
C ARG A 47 -8.98 -16.47 -0.55
N GLU A 48 -7.85 -17.16 -0.63
CA GLU A 48 -6.64 -16.70 -1.30
C GLU A 48 -6.86 -16.51 -2.82
N GLU A 49 -7.46 -17.47 -3.52
CA GLU A 49 -7.81 -17.34 -4.93
C GLU A 49 -8.69 -16.12 -5.21
N VAL A 50 -9.70 -15.89 -4.36
CA VAL A 50 -10.60 -14.75 -4.50
C VAL A 50 -9.83 -13.44 -4.25
N ALA A 51 -8.97 -13.39 -3.24
CA ALA A 51 -8.14 -12.21 -2.95
C ALA A 51 -7.25 -11.85 -4.14
N VAL A 52 -6.57 -12.82 -4.75
CA VAL A 52 -5.74 -12.62 -5.94
C VAL A 52 -6.57 -12.13 -7.13
N THR A 53 -7.74 -12.73 -7.34
CA THR A 53 -8.67 -12.33 -8.42
C THR A 53 -9.14 -10.89 -8.24
N CYS A 54 -9.49 -10.49 -7.00
CA CYS A 54 -9.89 -9.13 -6.69
C CYS A 54 -8.74 -8.14 -6.91
N ALA A 55 -7.52 -8.47 -6.47
CA ALA A 55 -6.35 -7.63 -6.67
C ALA A 55 -6.08 -7.39 -8.17
N ALA A 56 -6.15 -8.44 -8.97
CA ALA A 56 -5.98 -8.37 -10.42
C ALA A 56 -7.08 -7.52 -11.09
N HIS A 57 -8.34 -7.72 -10.68
CA HIS A 57 -9.48 -6.93 -11.20
C HIS A 57 -9.32 -5.43 -10.96
N PHE A 58 -8.84 -5.05 -9.79
CA PHE A 58 -8.62 -3.65 -9.43
C PHE A 58 -7.24 -3.12 -9.86
N GLN A 59 -6.41 -3.95 -10.49
CA GLN A 59 -5.04 -3.62 -10.89
C GLN A 59 -4.21 -3.03 -9.73
N LEU A 60 -4.35 -3.63 -8.54
CA LEU A 60 -3.66 -3.18 -7.36
C LEU A 60 -2.20 -3.64 -7.38
N MET A 61 -1.30 -2.70 -7.15
CA MET A 61 0.13 -2.96 -6.92
C MET A 61 0.48 -3.04 -5.43
N ILE A 62 -0.51 -2.83 -4.56
CA ILE A 62 -0.37 -2.96 -3.11
C ILE A 62 -0.27 -4.45 -2.76
N PRO A 63 0.73 -4.88 -1.96
CA PRO A 63 0.82 -6.24 -1.48
C PRO A 63 -0.47 -6.70 -0.79
N VAL A 64 -0.95 -7.89 -1.15
CA VAL A 64 -2.19 -8.46 -0.62
C VAL A 64 -1.87 -9.51 0.42
N LEU A 65 -2.47 -9.39 1.58
CA LEU A 65 -2.51 -10.39 2.65
C LEU A 65 -3.91 -10.96 2.74
N VAL A 66 -4.04 -12.15 3.27
CA VAL A 66 -5.33 -12.84 3.44
C VAL A 66 -5.54 -13.14 4.92
N ASP A 67 -6.66 -12.71 5.46
CA ASP A 67 -7.05 -13.03 6.84
C ASP A 67 -7.36 -14.52 6.99
N ASP A 68 -7.15 -15.06 8.16
CA ASP A 68 -7.47 -16.47 8.44
C ASP A 68 -8.98 -16.75 8.39
N MET A 69 -9.34 -18.04 8.38
CA MET A 69 -10.76 -18.44 8.32
C MET A 69 -11.54 -18.09 9.60
N GLY A 70 -10.85 -17.75 10.67
CA GLY A 70 -11.41 -17.24 11.92
C GLY A 70 -11.70 -15.74 11.91
N ASP A 71 -11.31 -15.03 10.83
CA ASP A 71 -11.42 -13.58 10.70
C ASP A 71 -10.68 -12.82 11.84
N SER A 72 -9.49 -13.27 12.19
CA SER A 72 -8.72 -12.75 13.33
C SER A 72 -8.37 -11.27 13.18
N VAL A 73 -7.89 -10.88 12.00
CA VAL A 73 -7.54 -9.48 11.70
C VAL A 73 -8.80 -8.62 11.62
N ALA A 74 -9.83 -9.10 10.90
CA ALA A 74 -11.10 -8.38 10.78
C ALA A 74 -11.73 -8.10 12.17
N LYS A 75 -11.64 -9.05 13.10
CA LYS A 75 -12.13 -8.91 14.47
C LYS A 75 -11.27 -7.96 15.30
N ALA A 76 -9.95 -8.15 15.30
CA ALA A 76 -9.01 -7.34 16.09
C ALA A 76 -9.09 -5.85 15.71
N TYR A 77 -9.20 -5.57 14.44
CA TYR A 77 -9.28 -4.19 13.92
C TYR A 77 -10.72 -3.68 13.78
N ASN A 78 -11.74 -4.51 14.03
CA ASN A 78 -13.14 -4.21 13.73
C ASN A 78 -13.29 -3.68 12.30
N ALA A 79 -12.68 -4.38 11.34
CA ALA A 79 -12.43 -3.90 9.99
C ALA A 79 -13.51 -4.27 8.96
N PHE A 80 -14.46 -5.15 9.31
CA PHE A 80 -15.52 -5.58 8.40
C PHE A 80 -16.62 -4.50 8.26
N PRO A 81 -17.14 -4.19 7.04
CA PRO A 81 -16.79 -4.80 5.74
C PRO A 81 -15.47 -4.28 5.16
N ASP A 82 -15.07 -3.07 5.44
CA ASP A 82 -13.84 -2.42 5.01
C ASP A 82 -13.47 -1.29 5.96
N ARG A 83 -12.17 -1.02 6.13
CA ARG A 83 -11.66 0.03 7.00
C ARG A 83 -10.21 0.39 6.69
N LEU A 84 -9.85 1.66 6.89
CA LEU A 84 -8.51 2.19 6.69
C LEU A 84 -7.79 2.42 8.01
N PHE A 85 -6.51 2.07 8.07
CA PHE A 85 -5.63 2.28 9.22
C PHE A 85 -4.27 2.81 8.78
N ILE A 86 -3.62 3.57 9.66
CA ILE A 86 -2.18 3.85 9.61
C ILE A 86 -1.63 3.43 10.97
N LEU A 87 -0.55 2.65 10.93
CA LEU A 87 0.19 2.24 12.11
C LEU A 87 1.53 2.98 12.16
N ASN A 88 1.93 3.35 13.36
CA ASN A 88 3.30 3.79 13.63
C ASN A 88 4.27 2.60 13.56
N ALA A 89 5.56 2.87 13.47
CA ALA A 89 6.60 1.84 13.45
C ALA A 89 6.63 0.98 14.74
N ASP A 90 6.12 1.49 15.85
CA ASP A 90 5.97 0.76 17.12
C ASP A 90 4.71 -0.12 17.19
N GLY A 91 3.90 -0.15 16.11
CA GLY A 91 2.66 -0.91 16.02
C GLY A 91 1.43 -0.21 16.60
N THR A 92 1.54 0.97 17.15
CA THR A 92 0.38 1.73 17.63
C THR A 92 -0.41 2.32 16.47
N ILE A 93 -1.73 2.49 16.66
CA ILE A 93 -2.61 3.06 15.63
C ILE A 93 -2.46 4.58 15.61
N ALA A 94 -1.92 5.12 14.50
CA ALA A 94 -1.80 6.55 14.24
C ALA A 94 -3.06 7.14 13.60
N TYR A 95 -3.75 6.38 12.77
CA TYR A 95 -5.03 6.76 12.15
C TYR A 95 -5.95 5.55 12.05
N ARG A 96 -7.21 5.78 12.32
CA ARG A 96 -8.29 4.81 12.15
C ARG A 96 -9.49 5.48 11.51
N GLY A 97 -9.77 5.15 10.26
CA GLY A 97 -11.00 5.57 9.58
C GLY A 97 -12.25 4.94 10.19
N ASP A 98 -13.41 5.43 9.84
CA ASP A 98 -14.68 4.81 10.17
C ASP A 98 -14.94 3.59 9.28
N ARG A 99 -15.92 2.77 9.67
CA ARG A 99 -16.31 1.57 8.91
C ARG A 99 -16.98 1.95 7.59
N GLY A 100 -16.58 1.26 6.55
CA GLY A 100 -17.18 1.42 5.24
C GLY A 100 -18.62 0.91 5.13
N PRO A 101 -19.27 1.21 4.00
CA PRO A 101 -18.69 1.94 2.87
C PRO A 101 -18.60 3.47 3.11
N ARG A 102 -19.42 4.04 4.02
CA ARG A 102 -19.48 5.50 4.24
C ARG A 102 -18.25 6.06 4.94
N GLY A 103 -17.60 5.26 5.77
CA GLY A 103 -16.41 5.63 6.52
C GLY A 103 -15.10 5.34 5.81
N PHE A 104 -15.12 4.76 4.62
CA PHE A 104 -13.93 4.45 3.81
C PHE A 104 -13.45 5.68 3.04
N LYS A 105 -12.85 6.63 3.77
CA LYS A 105 -12.46 7.93 3.27
C LYS A 105 -10.96 7.99 3.00
N VAL A 106 -10.57 7.68 1.78
CA VAL A 106 -9.16 7.62 1.36
C VAL A 106 -8.47 8.98 1.49
N ASP A 107 -9.19 10.08 1.23
CA ASP A 107 -8.62 11.43 1.30
C ASP A 107 -8.25 11.83 2.75
N GLU A 108 -9.05 11.42 3.75
CA GLU A 108 -8.72 11.65 5.17
C GLU A 108 -7.48 10.85 5.59
N MET A 109 -7.38 9.58 5.14
CA MET A 109 -6.20 8.76 5.38
C MET A 109 -4.97 9.37 4.70
N GLU A 110 -5.06 9.84 3.47
CA GLU A 110 -3.95 10.47 2.75
C GLU A 110 -3.43 11.71 3.48
N GLN A 111 -4.34 12.57 3.98
CA GLN A 111 -3.97 13.74 4.77
C GLN A 111 -3.26 13.37 6.08
N ALA A 112 -3.70 12.31 6.74
CA ALA A 112 -3.04 11.80 7.94
C ALA A 112 -1.65 11.24 7.60
N LEU A 113 -1.54 10.45 6.52
CA LEU A 113 -0.28 9.88 6.06
C LEU A 113 0.74 10.96 5.66
N ALA A 114 0.31 12.02 4.99
CA ALA A 114 1.17 13.14 4.62
C ALA A 114 1.80 13.85 5.84
N LYS A 115 1.11 13.88 6.97
CA LYS A 115 1.63 14.43 8.23
C LYS A 115 2.62 13.50 8.92
N LEU A 116 2.40 12.18 8.81
CA LEU A 116 3.22 11.15 9.48
C LEU A 116 4.48 10.80 8.67
N ALA A 117 4.39 10.86 7.34
CA ALA A 117 5.47 10.56 6.42
C ALA A 117 5.70 11.74 5.45
N PRO A 118 6.21 12.89 5.94
CA PRO A 118 6.48 14.05 5.10
C PRO A 118 7.58 13.76 4.08
N GLU A 119 7.59 14.50 2.98
CA GLU A 119 8.70 14.43 2.02
C GLU A 119 9.99 14.87 2.70
N THR A 120 11.00 14.00 2.66
CA THR A 120 12.34 14.34 3.18
C THR A 120 12.98 15.33 2.20
N SER A 121 13.24 16.55 2.63
CA SER A 121 13.84 17.62 1.82
C SER A 121 15.31 17.33 1.40
N GLN A 122 15.84 16.15 1.68
CA GLN A 122 17.25 15.78 1.40
C GLN A 122 17.48 15.10 0.04
N ALA A 123 16.47 14.83 -0.76
CA ALA A 123 16.67 14.21 -2.07
C ALA A 123 17.13 15.17 -3.18
N LYS A 124 17.30 16.48 -2.90
CA LYS A 124 17.76 17.49 -3.88
C LYS A 124 19.23 17.86 -3.81
N GLU A 125 20.02 17.34 -2.88
CA GLU A 125 21.40 17.80 -2.67
C GLU A 125 22.51 16.77 -2.92
N SER A 126 22.24 15.71 -3.66
CA SER A 126 23.29 14.75 -4.07
C SER A 126 23.42 14.62 -5.59
N ALA A 127 23.43 15.75 -6.30
CA ALA A 127 24.03 15.78 -7.62
C ALA A 127 25.50 16.18 -7.42
N PRO A 128 26.50 15.34 -7.77
CA PRO A 128 27.90 15.74 -7.66
C PRO A 128 28.15 16.88 -8.63
N ARG A 129 28.50 18.05 -8.08
CA ARG A 129 29.06 19.16 -8.86
C ARG A 129 30.34 18.64 -9.52
N GLN A 130 30.31 18.37 -10.81
CA GLN A 130 31.50 18.20 -11.60
C GLN A 130 32.26 19.53 -11.56
N SER A 131 33.32 19.58 -10.78
CA SER A 131 34.30 20.65 -10.80
C SER A 131 34.98 20.60 -12.17
N ARG A 132 34.64 21.57 -13.05
CA ARG A 132 35.42 21.87 -14.24
C ARG A 132 36.71 22.50 -13.76
N ASP A 133 37.78 21.72 -13.65
CA ASP A 133 39.10 22.25 -13.51
C ASP A 133 39.59 22.73 -14.89
N ARG A 134 39.67 24.05 -15.04
CA ARG A 134 40.34 24.71 -16.17
C ARG A 134 41.81 24.79 -15.81
N ARG A 135 42.61 23.79 -16.23
CA ARG A 135 44.03 24.04 -16.59
C ARG A 135 44.58 22.83 -17.31
N GLY A 136 44.72 22.98 -18.62
CA GLY A 136 45.44 22.05 -19.45
C GLY A 136 46.93 22.12 -19.17
N VAL A 137 47.53 20.97 -18.87
CA VAL A 137 48.95 20.72 -19.14
C VAL A 137 49.10 19.28 -19.52
N ARG A 138 49.40 19.05 -20.82
CA ARG A 138 49.88 17.78 -21.33
C ARG A 138 51.25 17.48 -20.74
N ARG A 139 51.40 16.36 -20.05
CA ARG A 139 52.73 15.76 -19.84
C ARG A 139 52.71 14.32 -20.39
N THR A 140 53.54 14.12 -21.39
CA THR A 140 53.91 12.87 -22.02
C THR A 140 54.68 11.98 -21.05
N PRO A 141 54.44 10.66 -20.94
CA PRO A 141 55.30 9.76 -20.20
C PRO A 141 56.55 9.43 -20.99
N ASN A 142 57.70 9.64 -20.38
CA ASN A 142 59.01 9.27 -20.87
C ASN A 142 59.26 7.79 -20.60
N ILE A 143 59.47 7.00 -21.65
CA ILE A 143 59.90 5.61 -21.58
C ILE A 143 61.43 5.59 -21.52
N LYS A 144 62.01 5.01 -20.47
CA LYS A 144 63.37 4.47 -20.45
C LYS A 144 63.39 3.10 -19.80
N ARG A 145 63.77 2.16 -20.68
CA ARG A 145 64.57 0.91 -20.55
C ARG A 145 64.37 0.08 -19.31
#